data_3fa517cf2d5007b11c78a567a27b0f60
#
_entry.id   3fa517cf2d5007b11c78a567a27b0f60
#
_cell.length_a   1.000
_cell.length_b   1.000
_cell.length_c   1.000
_cell.angle_alpha   90.00
_cell.angle_beta   90.00
_cell.angle_gamma   90.00
#
_symmetry.space_group_name_H-M   'P 1'
#
loop_
_entity.id
_entity.type
_entity.pdbx_description
1 polymer ?
#
loop_
_entity_poly.entity_id
_entity_poly.type
_entity_poly.pdbx_seq_one_letter_code
_entity_poly.pdbx_strand_id
1 'polypeptide(L)'
;MTTAGRAALAQVDLLVCQGADNAYPFTYSRRTGETTTAVDLSAWSACAQLRARVGGSVWLTLMSPETITLDADGSIMCLIGHAITEDPAWNAHAKLDAKTGRPVPSGVWDLELTGTAPNKVLRFIEGRVTVSPDVTREDVP
;
A
#
# COMPACT_ATOMS: atom_id res chain seq x y z
N MET A 1 -12.55 -8.37 25.44
CA MET A 1 -12.19 -8.17 24.77
C MET A 1 -12.19 -7.37 23.90
N THR A 2 -12.41 -6.99 23.44
CA THR A 2 -12.53 -6.05 22.78
C THR A 2 -11.59 -5.65 21.91
N THR A 3 -10.64 -6.07 21.86
CA THR A 3 -9.56 -5.72 21.06
C THR A 3 -9.62 -6.31 19.71
N ALA A 4 -10.70 -6.99 19.42
CA ALA A 4 -10.81 -7.66 18.15
C ALA A 4 -10.63 -6.74 16.97
N GLY A 5 -11.19 -5.53 17.02
CA GLY A 5 -11.08 -4.63 15.89
C GLY A 5 -9.66 -4.14 15.65
N ARG A 6 -8.91 -3.94 16.72
CA ARG A 6 -7.56 -3.46 16.58
C ARG A 6 -6.62 -4.52 16.08
N ALA A 7 -6.91 -5.77 16.41
CA ALA A 7 -6.05 -6.86 16.00
C ALA A 7 -5.99 -7.01 14.48
N ALA A 8 -6.99 -6.48 13.77
CA ALA A 8 -7.04 -6.60 12.32
C ALA A 8 -6.16 -5.58 11.61
N LEU A 9 -5.76 -4.50 12.29
CA LEU A 9 -5.03 -3.41 11.64
C LEU A 9 -3.52 -3.63 11.78
N ALA A 10 -2.84 -3.80 10.67
CA ALA A 10 -1.39 -3.95 10.63
C ALA A 10 -0.73 -2.61 10.29
N GLN A 11 0.46 -2.40 10.81
CA GLN A 11 1.27 -1.24 10.51
C GLN A 11 2.38 -1.65 9.56
N VAL A 12 2.36 -1.15 8.34
CA VAL A 12 3.37 -1.45 7.32
C VAL A 12 3.72 -0.16 6.61
N ASP A 13 5.00 0.21 6.66
CA ASP A 13 5.47 1.38 5.92
C ASP A 13 5.86 0.96 4.52
N LEU A 14 5.55 1.80 3.54
CA LEU A 14 5.90 1.55 2.15
C LEU A 14 7.12 2.36 1.76
N LEU A 15 8.01 1.72 1.01
CA LEU A 15 9.07 2.42 0.29
C LEU A 15 8.70 2.37 -1.18
N VAL A 16 8.50 3.54 -1.77
CA VAL A 16 8.18 3.66 -3.20
C VAL A 16 9.44 4.12 -3.91
N CYS A 17 10.01 3.26 -4.73
CA CYS A 17 11.19 3.59 -5.51
C CYS A 17 10.74 4.22 -6.82
N GLN A 18 11.00 5.51 -6.97
CA GLN A 18 10.59 6.28 -8.14
C GLN A 18 11.28 5.72 -9.39
N GLY A 19 10.50 5.51 -10.45
CA GLY A 19 11.04 5.01 -11.71
C GLY A 19 11.20 3.50 -11.77
N ALA A 20 10.83 2.78 -10.73
CA ALA A 20 10.90 1.33 -10.69
C ALA A 20 9.50 0.74 -10.54
N ASP A 21 9.37 -0.54 -10.85
CA ASP A 21 8.14 -1.27 -10.55
C ASP A 21 8.18 -1.69 -9.10
N ASN A 22 7.14 -1.30 -8.36
CA ASN A 22 7.03 -1.60 -6.94
C ASN A 22 5.91 -2.59 -6.72
N ALA A 23 6.20 -3.69 -6.04
CA ALA A 23 5.24 -4.74 -5.74
C ALA A 23 5.23 -4.98 -4.24
N TYR A 24 4.04 -4.96 -3.66
CA TYR A 24 3.87 -5.10 -2.21
C TYR A 24 2.93 -6.27 -1.94
N PRO A 25 3.48 -7.44 -1.56
CA PRO A 25 2.66 -8.61 -1.29
C PRO A 25 2.22 -8.65 0.17
N PHE A 26 0.96 -9.02 0.37
CA PHE A 26 0.40 -9.22 1.71
C PHE A 26 -0.42 -10.49 1.70
N THR A 27 -0.76 -10.98 2.89
CA THR A 27 -1.59 -12.17 3.04
C THR A 27 -2.61 -11.91 4.13
N TYR A 28 -3.86 -12.28 3.87
CA TYR A 28 -4.91 -12.20 4.87
C TYR A 28 -5.26 -13.62 5.32
N SER A 29 -5.01 -13.89 6.59
CA SER A 29 -5.35 -15.17 7.21
C SER A 29 -6.11 -14.90 8.50
N ARG A 30 -6.91 -15.87 8.91
CA ARG A 30 -7.57 -15.84 10.20
C ARG A 30 -6.99 -16.92 11.08
N ARG A 31 -6.81 -16.57 12.33
CA ARG A 31 -6.32 -17.50 13.31
C ARG A 31 -7.44 -17.84 14.28
N THR A 32 -7.71 -19.14 14.42
CA THR A 32 -8.68 -19.64 15.40
C THR A 32 -7.95 -20.67 16.24
N GLY A 33 -7.67 -20.29 17.50
CA GLY A 33 -6.84 -21.13 18.33
C GLY A 33 -5.44 -21.23 17.75
N GLU A 34 -5.02 -22.45 17.44
CA GLU A 34 -3.71 -22.67 16.83
C GLU A 34 -3.80 -22.89 15.33
N THR A 35 -5.00 -22.78 14.77
CA THR A 35 -5.20 -23.02 13.34
C THR A 35 -5.19 -21.67 12.61
N THR A 36 -4.38 -21.59 11.56
CA THR A 36 -4.34 -20.43 10.68
C THR A 36 -4.92 -20.82 9.34
N THR A 37 -5.93 -20.08 8.89
CA THR A 37 -6.62 -20.39 7.64
C THR A 37 -6.61 -19.15 6.75
N ALA A 38 -6.21 -19.36 5.50
CA ALA A 38 -6.24 -18.28 4.51
C ALA A 38 -7.69 -17.85 4.26
N VAL A 39 -7.89 -16.54 4.08
CA VAL A 39 -9.20 -16.00 3.75
C VAL A 39 -9.31 -15.96 2.23
N ASP A 40 -10.37 -16.57 1.70
CA ASP A 40 -10.63 -16.54 0.26
C ASP A 40 -11.11 -15.12 -0.10
N LEU A 41 -10.27 -14.43 -0.88
CA LEU A 41 -10.55 -13.05 -1.26
C LEU A 41 -11.11 -12.91 -2.66
N SER A 42 -11.47 -14.01 -3.30
CA SER A 42 -11.89 -13.98 -4.70
C SER A 42 -13.15 -13.16 -4.94
N ALA A 43 -14.01 -13.03 -3.93
CA ALA A 43 -15.25 -12.23 -4.02
C ALA A 43 -15.11 -10.86 -3.35
N TRP A 44 -13.91 -10.49 -2.92
CA TRP A 44 -13.66 -9.22 -2.24
C TRP A 44 -13.19 -8.17 -3.24
N SER A 45 -13.23 -6.92 -2.80
CA SER A 45 -12.59 -5.83 -3.53
C SER A 45 -11.65 -5.09 -2.58
N ALA A 46 -10.74 -4.32 -3.16
CA ALA A 46 -9.73 -3.62 -2.38
C ALA A 46 -9.47 -2.24 -2.95
N CYS A 47 -9.12 -1.32 -2.06
CA CYS A 47 -8.73 0.04 -2.44
C CYS A 47 -7.64 0.50 -1.48
N ALA A 48 -6.60 1.10 -2.02
CA ALA A 48 -5.53 1.69 -1.24
C ALA A 48 -5.28 3.10 -1.75
N GLN A 49 -4.96 4.02 -0.83
CA GLN A 49 -4.62 5.38 -1.21
C GLN A 49 -3.36 5.82 -0.49
N LEU A 50 -2.49 6.49 -1.25
CA LEU A 50 -1.32 7.16 -0.72
C LEU A 50 -1.65 8.64 -0.69
N ARG A 51 -1.41 9.29 0.44
CA ARG A 51 -1.76 10.70 0.67
C ARG A 51 -0.62 11.42 1.34
N ALA A 52 -0.63 12.75 1.21
CA ALA A 52 0.35 13.58 1.90
C ALA A 52 0.20 13.44 3.42
N ARG A 53 -1.03 13.30 3.90
CA ARG A 53 -1.37 13.10 5.31
C ARG A 53 -2.81 12.67 5.39
N VAL A 54 -3.24 12.25 6.57
CA VAL A 54 -4.64 11.89 6.80
C VAL A 54 -5.50 13.12 6.43
N GLY A 55 -6.47 12.90 5.55
CA GLY A 55 -7.33 13.98 5.06
C GLY A 55 -6.65 14.90 4.06
N GLY A 56 -5.40 14.64 3.70
CA GLY A 56 -4.68 15.47 2.74
C GLY A 56 -4.89 15.04 1.30
N SER A 57 -4.11 15.65 0.40
CA SER A 57 -4.24 15.37 -1.03
C SER A 57 -3.83 13.93 -1.33
N VAL A 58 -4.55 13.33 -2.28
CA VAL A 58 -4.29 11.96 -2.72
C VAL A 58 -3.18 11.98 -3.76
N TRP A 59 -2.13 11.19 -3.51
CA TRP A 59 -1.06 11.01 -4.50
C TRP A 59 -1.42 9.94 -5.51
N LEU A 60 -2.04 8.85 -5.04
CA LEU A 60 -2.29 7.69 -5.87
C LEU A 60 -3.40 6.85 -5.25
N THR A 61 -4.27 6.31 -6.10
CA THR A 61 -5.27 5.34 -5.68
C THR A 61 -5.00 4.03 -6.42
N LEU A 62 -4.91 2.94 -5.65
CA LEU A 62 -4.80 1.60 -6.19
C LEU A 62 -6.12 0.88 -5.95
N MET A 63 -6.58 0.12 -6.92
CA MET A 63 -7.87 -0.58 -6.83
C MET A 63 -7.78 -1.95 -7.46
N SER A 64 -8.56 -2.88 -6.91
CA SER A 64 -8.74 -4.18 -7.55
C SER A 64 -9.75 -4.05 -8.68
N PRO A 65 -9.59 -4.78 -9.75
CA PRO A 65 -8.51 -5.73 -10.03
C PRO A 65 -7.32 -5.12 -10.77
N GLU A 66 -7.31 -3.83 -11.07
CA GLU A 66 -6.33 -3.22 -11.97
C GLU A 66 -4.93 -3.19 -11.37
N THR A 67 -4.81 -2.69 -10.14
CA THR A 67 -3.52 -2.53 -9.49
C THR A 67 -3.41 -3.31 -8.19
N ILE A 68 -4.50 -3.90 -7.72
CA ILE A 68 -4.50 -4.80 -6.58
C ILE A 68 -5.11 -6.12 -7.02
N THR A 69 -4.37 -7.21 -6.82
CA THR A 69 -4.84 -8.56 -7.13
C THR A 69 -5.18 -9.27 -5.83
N LEU A 70 -6.37 -9.88 -5.79
CA LEU A 70 -6.86 -10.62 -4.63
C LEU A 70 -7.12 -12.07 -5.06
N ASP A 71 -6.61 -13.01 -4.27
CA ASP A 71 -6.70 -14.42 -4.61
C ASP A 71 -7.39 -15.25 -3.54
N ALA A 72 -7.80 -16.45 -3.93
CA ALA A 72 -8.52 -17.36 -3.04
C ALA A 72 -7.63 -17.86 -1.90
N ASP A 73 -6.32 -17.79 -2.05
CA ASP A 73 -5.38 -18.22 -1.01
C ASP A 73 -5.06 -17.12 -0.01
N GLY A 74 -5.76 -15.99 -0.06
CA GLY A 74 -5.54 -14.88 0.84
C GLY A 74 -4.46 -13.92 0.41
N SER A 75 -3.88 -14.13 -0.77
CA SER A 75 -2.82 -13.27 -1.29
C SER A 75 -3.38 -11.95 -1.78
N ILE A 76 -2.67 -10.88 -1.47
CA ILE A 76 -2.97 -9.53 -1.91
C ILE A 76 -1.69 -8.97 -2.52
N MET A 77 -1.75 -8.53 -3.77
CA MET A 77 -0.60 -7.92 -4.42
C MET A 77 -0.95 -6.51 -4.84
N CYS A 78 -0.24 -5.52 -4.30
CA CYS A 78 -0.41 -4.13 -4.69
C CYS A 78 0.75 -3.75 -5.60
N LEU A 79 0.46 -3.14 -6.74
CA LEU A 79 1.47 -2.81 -7.74
C LEU A 79 1.46 -1.31 -8.03
N ILE A 80 2.66 -0.70 -8.01
CA ILE A 80 2.86 0.65 -8.50
C ILE A 80 3.90 0.55 -9.60
N GLY A 81 3.43 0.62 -10.85
CA GLY A 81 4.31 0.47 -12.00
C GLY A 81 5.23 1.68 -12.17
N HIS A 82 6.38 1.45 -12.82
CA HIS A 82 7.39 2.49 -13.00
C HIS A 82 6.84 3.73 -13.72
N ALA A 83 5.93 3.52 -14.67
CA ALA A 83 5.37 4.64 -15.44
C ALA A 83 4.63 5.64 -14.56
N ILE A 84 4.04 5.19 -13.45
CA ILE A 84 3.32 6.06 -12.53
C ILE A 84 4.27 7.04 -11.86
N THR A 85 5.36 6.54 -11.29
CA THR A 85 6.27 7.36 -10.50
C THR A 85 7.31 8.09 -11.34
N GLU A 86 7.44 7.75 -12.63
CA GLU A 86 8.25 8.53 -13.56
C GLU A 86 7.68 9.91 -13.81
N ASP A 87 6.40 10.11 -13.57
CA ASP A 87 5.76 11.41 -13.70
C ASP A 87 6.50 12.39 -12.79
N PRO A 88 6.94 13.55 -13.34
CA PRO A 88 7.67 14.54 -12.53
C PRO A 88 6.92 15.02 -11.30
N ALA A 89 5.60 14.90 -11.28
CA ALA A 89 4.83 15.28 -10.10
C ALA A 89 5.28 14.52 -8.85
N TRP A 90 5.83 13.31 -9.01
CA TRP A 90 6.30 12.51 -7.88
C TRP A 90 7.55 13.09 -7.24
N ASN A 91 8.28 13.97 -7.93
CA ASN A 91 9.45 14.61 -7.34
C ASN A 91 9.08 15.40 -6.08
N ALA A 92 7.87 15.97 -6.05
CA ALA A 92 7.41 16.72 -4.90
C ALA A 92 7.07 15.82 -3.71
N HIS A 93 6.91 14.53 -3.92
CA HIS A 93 6.56 13.60 -2.85
C HIS A 93 7.79 13.03 -2.17
N ALA A 94 8.97 13.16 -2.77
CA ALA A 94 10.21 12.72 -2.15
C ALA A 94 10.68 13.77 -1.14
N LYS A 95 11.04 13.32 0.05
CA LYS A 95 11.57 14.18 1.09
C LYS A 95 12.88 13.59 1.58
N LEU A 96 13.91 14.41 1.60
CA LEU A 96 15.24 13.96 2.01
C LEU A 96 15.63 14.62 3.31
N ASP A 97 16.32 13.85 4.15
CA ASP A 97 16.92 14.39 5.37
C ASP A 97 18.03 15.35 4.98
N ALA A 98 18.02 16.55 5.58
CA ALA A 98 18.95 17.62 5.21
C ALA A 98 20.41 17.24 5.55
N LYS A 99 20.62 16.39 6.54
CA LYS A 99 21.97 16.04 6.97
C LYS A 99 22.51 14.83 6.23
N THR A 100 21.67 13.80 6.02
CA THR A 100 22.13 12.54 5.47
C THR A 100 21.84 12.41 3.99
N GLY A 101 20.91 13.20 3.46
CA GLY A 101 20.46 13.07 2.07
C GLY A 101 19.58 11.85 1.85
N ARG A 102 19.22 11.12 2.89
CA ARG A 102 18.42 9.92 2.76
C ARG A 102 16.94 10.21 2.71
N PRO A 103 16.17 9.41 1.95
CA PRO A 103 14.72 9.58 1.95
C PRO A 103 14.12 9.33 3.32
N VAL A 104 13.13 10.13 3.67
CA VAL A 104 12.38 9.99 4.92
C VAL A 104 10.90 9.97 4.59
N PRO A 105 10.06 9.47 5.51
CA PRO A 105 8.62 9.41 5.25
C PRO A 105 8.05 10.79 4.95
N SER A 106 7.21 10.85 3.93
CA SER A 106 6.59 12.09 3.47
C SER A 106 5.08 11.98 3.35
N GLY A 107 4.54 10.78 3.43
CA GLY A 107 3.12 10.55 3.29
C GLY A 107 2.62 9.40 4.14
N VAL A 108 1.35 9.10 3.97
CA VAL A 108 0.67 8.01 4.65
C VAL A 108 -0.12 7.20 3.64
N TRP A 109 -0.46 5.97 4.01
CA TRP A 109 -1.29 5.12 3.15
C TRP A 109 -2.13 4.18 4.00
N ASP A 110 -3.19 3.66 3.39
CA ASP A 110 -3.94 2.56 3.97
C ASP A 110 -4.47 1.67 2.86
N LEU A 111 -4.85 0.47 3.25
CA LEU A 111 -5.44 -0.53 2.36
C LEU A 111 -6.73 -1.00 3.00
N GLU A 112 -7.83 -0.84 2.28
CA GLU A 112 -9.15 -1.32 2.72
C GLU A 112 -9.58 -2.49 1.87
N LEU A 113 -10.17 -3.47 2.53
CA LEU A 113 -10.76 -4.63 1.88
C LEU A 113 -12.26 -4.57 2.12
N THR A 114 -13.04 -4.83 1.06
CA THR A 114 -14.49 -4.84 1.16
C THR A 114 -15.00 -6.22 0.79
N GLY A 115 -15.65 -6.87 1.75
CA GLY A 115 -16.27 -8.16 1.54
C GLY A 115 -17.70 -8.01 1.06
N THR A 116 -18.27 -9.10 0.55
CA THR A 116 -19.56 -9.03 -0.10
C THR A 116 -20.75 -9.27 0.81
N ALA A 117 -20.57 -10.00 1.90
CA ALA A 117 -21.75 -10.36 2.71
C ALA A 117 -21.40 -10.53 4.17
N PRO A 118 -21.94 -9.70 5.05
CA PRO A 118 -22.63 -8.44 4.78
C PRO A 118 -21.60 -7.40 4.39
N ASN A 119 -21.93 -6.39 3.63
CA ASN A 119 -21.00 -5.35 3.17
C ASN A 119 -20.00 -4.95 4.23
N LYS A 120 -18.94 -5.70 4.33
CA LYS A 120 -17.96 -5.52 5.38
C LYS A 120 -16.78 -4.76 4.84
N VAL A 121 -16.49 -3.60 5.43
CA VAL A 121 -15.31 -2.82 5.07
C VAL A 121 -14.31 -2.98 6.20
N LEU A 122 -13.11 -3.41 5.84
CA LEU A 122 -12.05 -3.66 6.79
C LEU A 122 -10.83 -2.82 6.42
N ARG A 123 -10.43 -1.90 7.30
CA ARG A 123 -9.13 -1.25 7.13
C ARG A 123 -8.10 -2.28 7.55
N PHE A 124 -7.35 -2.78 6.58
CA PHE A 124 -6.49 -3.94 6.79
C PHE A 124 -5.07 -3.55 7.18
N ILE A 125 -4.52 -2.55 6.51
CA ILE A 125 -3.14 -2.09 6.72
C ILE A 125 -3.11 -0.57 6.65
N GLU A 126 -2.24 0.03 7.44
CA GLU A 126 -1.92 1.45 7.31
C GLU A 126 -0.44 1.65 7.64
N GLY A 127 0.10 2.79 7.25
CA GLY A 127 1.49 3.10 7.54
C GLY A 127 1.93 4.39 6.89
N ARG A 128 3.24 4.60 6.88
CA ARG A 128 3.85 5.78 6.27
C ARG A 128 4.40 5.43 4.91
N VAL A 129 4.61 6.45 4.09
CA VAL A 129 5.15 6.28 2.74
C VAL A 129 6.44 7.09 2.63
N THR A 130 7.49 6.43 2.18
CA THR A 130 8.77 7.07 1.85
C THR A 130 8.96 6.92 0.34
N VAL A 131 9.28 8.03 -0.34
CA VAL A 131 9.58 8.00 -1.77
C VAL A 131 11.07 8.14 -1.95
N SER A 132 11.68 7.14 -2.58
CA SER A 132 13.10 7.14 -2.88
C SER A 132 13.29 7.65 -4.31
N PRO A 133 13.96 8.81 -4.50
CA PRO A 133 14.13 9.36 -5.85
C PRO A 133 14.98 8.46 -6.73
N ASP A 134 14.69 8.51 -8.02
CA ASP A 134 15.45 7.76 -9.01
C ASP A 134 16.80 8.45 -9.23
N VAL A 135 17.88 7.68 -9.07
CA VAL A 135 19.23 8.15 -9.29
C VAL A 135 19.72 7.82 -10.68
N THR A 136 19.23 6.71 -11.25
CA THR A 136 19.61 6.27 -12.57
C THR A 136 18.62 6.82 -13.58
N ARG A 137 19.09 7.62 -14.51
CA ARG A 137 18.23 8.21 -15.52
C ARG A 137 18.77 7.97 -16.90
N GLU A 138 17.87 7.90 -17.86
CA GLU A 138 18.21 7.70 -19.25
C GLU A 138 18.09 8.98 -20.06
N ASP A 139 17.77 10.07 -19.44
CA ASP A 139 17.66 11.33 -20.13
C ASP A 139 19.00 11.98 -20.36
N VAL A 140 20.05 11.33 -19.97
CA VAL A 140 21.41 11.81 -20.18
C VAL A 140 21.83 11.48 -21.58
N PRO A 141 22.22 12.44 -22.38
CA PRO A 141 22.67 12.18 -23.76
C PRO A 141 23.93 11.36 -23.79
#